data_b43b83ca589fff6c4912f74557063eff
#
_entry.id   b43b83ca589fff6c4912f74557063eff
#
_cell.length_a   1.000
_cell.length_b   1.000
_cell.length_c   1.000
_cell.angle_alpha   90.00
_cell.angle_beta   90.00
_cell.angle_gamma   90.00
#
_symmetry.space_group_name_H-M   'P 1'
#
loop_
_entity.id
_entity.type
_entity.pdbx_description
1 polymer ?
#
loop_
_entity_poly.entity_id
_entity_poly.type
_entity_poly.pdbx_seq_one_letter_code
_entity_poly.pdbx_strand_id
1 'polypeptide(L)'
;MDMENSLNAGSWVTKVADELATVLQPTVNLDWEIKTPDLDWTQSQTAIHTMRACLEYSYQVVGKRIDTYQPVLFEKKEKATPPEYLPMIATAARVLEKVVKDADPSDRAWHAYGISDAVGFAAMGVVEVSVHTYDLAKGFGIDFVPNNEAAEFAINRIFSGTTEYPAHKSQGELLLWLAGRIELSGVARRSGWKWNGVPR
;
A
#
# COMPACT_ATOMS: atom_id res chain seq x y z
N MET A 1 12.98 -9.25 15.62
CA MET A 1 12.48 -9.63 14.27
C MET A 1 13.67 -10.21 13.54
N ASP A 2 13.58 -11.49 13.13
CA ASP A 2 14.71 -12.21 12.55
C ASP A 2 15.16 -11.58 11.22
N MET A 3 16.47 -11.60 10.94
CA MET A 3 17.07 -11.09 9.71
C MET A 3 16.40 -11.65 8.45
N GLU A 4 15.92 -12.88 8.48
CA GLU A 4 15.22 -13.53 7.37
C GLU A 4 13.86 -12.88 7.05
N ASN A 5 13.13 -12.40 8.05
CA ASN A 5 11.90 -11.63 7.87
C ASN A 5 12.14 -10.23 7.31
N SER A 6 13.29 -9.62 7.60
CA SER A 6 13.68 -8.33 7.04
C SER A 6 14.03 -8.43 5.55
N LEU A 7 14.71 -9.50 5.14
CA LEU A 7 15.09 -9.75 3.75
C LEU A 7 13.89 -10.00 2.81
N ASN A 8 12.76 -10.47 3.37
CA ASN A 8 11.55 -10.77 2.61
C ASN A 8 10.49 -9.66 2.69
N ALA A 9 10.68 -8.62 3.49
CA ALA A 9 9.68 -7.57 3.68
C ALA A 9 9.24 -6.90 2.35
N GLY A 10 10.20 -6.61 1.48
CA GLY A 10 9.92 -6.01 0.18
C GLY A 10 9.12 -6.89 -0.76
N SER A 11 9.26 -8.22 -0.67
CA SER A 11 8.55 -9.16 -1.55
C SER A 11 7.03 -9.14 -1.35
N TRP A 12 6.56 -8.76 -0.16
CA TRP A 12 5.14 -8.58 0.09
C TRP A 12 4.53 -7.47 -0.76
N VAL A 13 5.28 -6.39 -1.02
CA VAL A 13 4.80 -5.29 -1.88
C VAL A 13 4.60 -5.78 -3.32
N THR A 14 5.56 -6.53 -3.84
CA THR A 14 5.44 -7.12 -5.18
C THR A 14 4.28 -8.13 -5.25
N LYS A 15 4.12 -8.98 -4.23
CA LYS A 15 3.03 -9.97 -4.16
C LYS A 15 1.66 -9.30 -4.25
N VAL A 16 1.40 -8.24 -3.48
CA VAL A 16 0.11 -7.54 -3.52
C VAL A 16 -0.07 -6.71 -4.78
N ALA A 17 1.01 -6.24 -5.43
CA ALA A 17 0.92 -5.57 -6.71
C ALA A 17 0.61 -6.53 -7.88
N ASP A 18 1.13 -7.75 -7.83
CA ASP A 18 0.78 -8.81 -8.79
C ASP A 18 -0.67 -9.29 -8.58
N GLU A 19 -1.16 -9.33 -7.33
CA GLU A 19 -2.57 -9.55 -7.00
C GLU A 19 -3.46 -8.44 -7.58
N LEU A 20 -3.10 -7.16 -7.37
CA LEU A 20 -3.78 -5.99 -7.97
C LEU A 20 -3.89 -6.16 -9.50
N ALA A 21 -2.79 -6.46 -10.16
CA ALA A 21 -2.76 -6.61 -11.61
C ALA A 21 -3.69 -7.74 -12.06
N THR A 22 -3.74 -8.85 -11.34
CA THR A 22 -4.62 -9.98 -11.63
C THR A 22 -6.09 -9.61 -11.47
N VAL A 23 -6.45 -8.98 -10.37
CA VAL A 23 -7.83 -8.59 -10.03
C VAL A 23 -8.37 -7.55 -11.02
N LEU A 24 -7.54 -6.58 -11.41
CA LEU A 24 -7.97 -5.47 -12.26
C LEU A 24 -7.72 -5.69 -13.76
N GLN A 25 -7.08 -6.78 -14.17
CA GLN A 25 -6.88 -7.09 -15.60
C GLN A 25 -8.18 -7.07 -16.42
N PRO A 26 -9.34 -7.57 -15.93
CA PRO A 26 -10.59 -7.49 -16.68
C PRO A 26 -11.12 -6.07 -16.92
N THR A 27 -10.64 -5.08 -16.18
CA THR A 27 -11.16 -3.70 -16.21
C THR A 27 -10.40 -2.76 -17.14
N VAL A 28 -9.30 -3.18 -17.74
CA VAL A 28 -8.39 -2.31 -18.51
C VAL A 28 -9.04 -1.62 -19.73
N ASN A 29 -10.16 -2.16 -20.21
CA ASN A 29 -10.93 -1.58 -21.31
C ASN A 29 -12.18 -0.81 -20.83
N LEU A 30 -12.38 -0.66 -19.52
CA LEU A 30 -13.48 0.12 -18.96
C LEU A 30 -13.08 1.59 -18.81
N ASP A 31 -14.05 2.43 -18.45
CA ASP A 31 -13.80 3.84 -18.15
C ASP A 31 -13.16 3.99 -16.75
N TRP A 32 -11.90 4.42 -16.70
CA TRP A 32 -11.17 4.68 -15.46
C TRP A 32 -11.28 6.13 -14.98
N GLU A 33 -12.02 6.99 -15.71
CA GLU A 33 -12.29 8.36 -15.25
C GLU A 33 -13.54 8.44 -14.36
N ILE A 34 -14.24 7.34 -14.13
CA ILE A 34 -15.31 7.26 -13.13
C ILE A 34 -14.74 7.46 -11.72
N LYS A 35 -15.58 7.96 -10.81
CA LYS A 35 -15.21 8.21 -9.41
C LYS A 35 -14.97 6.90 -8.67
N THR A 36 -13.86 6.84 -7.93
CA THR A 36 -13.61 5.74 -6.98
C THR A 36 -14.55 5.90 -5.78
N PRO A 37 -15.29 4.85 -5.38
CA PRO A 37 -16.18 4.93 -4.22
C PRO A 37 -15.44 5.36 -2.94
N ASP A 38 -16.08 6.21 -2.15
CA ASP A 38 -15.57 6.72 -0.88
C ASP A 38 -14.29 7.59 -0.98
N LEU A 39 -13.77 7.87 -2.17
CA LEU A 39 -12.64 8.76 -2.41
C LEU A 39 -13.06 9.96 -3.27
N ASP A 40 -12.28 11.05 -3.21
CA ASP A 40 -12.47 12.20 -4.09
C ASP A 40 -11.70 12.08 -5.43
N TRP A 41 -11.17 10.90 -5.72
CA TRP A 41 -10.37 10.59 -6.90
C TRP A 41 -11.15 9.74 -7.91
N THR A 42 -10.72 9.81 -9.18
CA THR A 42 -11.12 8.85 -10.20
C THR A 42 -10.34 7.54 -10.03
N GLN A 43 -10.77 6.48 -10.73
CA GLN A 43 -10.03 5.21 -10.76
C GLN A 43 -8.60 5.43 -11.30
N SER A 44 -8.44 6.24 -12.36
CA SER A 44 -7.12 6.63 -12.87
C SER A 44 -6.27 7.31 -11.81
N GLN A 45 -6.82 8.28 -11.09
CA GLN A 45 -6.09 9.01 -10.04
C GLN A 45 -5.69 8.08 -8.90
N THR A 46 -6.57 7.15 -8.49
CA THR A 46 -6.29 6.16 -7.45
C THR A 46 -5.15 5.22 -7.88
N ALA A 47 -5.18 4.71 -9.11
CA ALA A 47 -4.12 3.87 -9.64
C ALA A 47 -2.76 4.59 -9.69
N ILE A 48 -2.75 5.86 -10.14
CA ILE A 48 -1.52 6.66 -10.20
C ILE A 48 -1.00 7.00 -8.80
N HIS A 49 -1.89 7.25 -7.83
CA HIS A 49 -1.49 7.42 -6.43
C HIS A 49 -0.82 6.14 -5.89
N THR A 50 -1.37 4.96 -6.18
CA THR A 50 -0.78 3.67 -5.75
C THR A 50 0.64 3.48 -6.29
N MET A 51 0.86 3.76 -7.58
CA MET A 51 2.20 3.76 -8.19
C MET A 51 3.12 4.77 -7.50
N ARG A 52 2.62 5.99 -7.32
CA ARG A 52 3.37 7.10 -6.70
C ARG A 52 3.82 6.75 -5.29
N ALA A 53 2.96 6.21 -4.44
CA ALA A 53 3.29 5.83 -3.08
C ALA A 53 4.50 4.87 -3.03
N CYS A 54 4.51 3.83 -3.87
CA CYS A 54 5.65 2.90 -3.95
C CYS A 54 6.96 3.61 -4.37
N LEU A 55 6.90 4.53 -5.33
CA LEU A 55 8.10 5.26 -5.79
C LEU A 55 8.57 6.28 -4.75
N GLU A 56 7.66 7.03 -4.13
CA GLU A 56 8.00 7.99 -3.07
C GLU A 56 8.65 7.29 -1.88
N TYR A 57 8.12 6.12 -1.47
CA TYR A 57 8.72 5.30 -0.41
C TYR A 57 10.11 4.80 -0.81
N SER A 58 10.31 4.39 -2.06
CA SER A 58 11.62 4.01 -2.57
C SER A 58 12.62 5.15 -2.47
N TYR A 59 12.22 6.36 -2.87
CA TYR A 59 13.05 7.57 -2.77
C TYR A 59 13.36 7.94 -1.34
N GLN A 60 12.40 7.78 -0.42
CA GLN A 60 12.63 8.04 1.01
C GLN A 60 13.67 7.07 1.58
N VAL A 61 13.54 5.77 1.31
CA VAL A 61 14.48 4.76 1.82
C VAL A 61 15.90 5.02 1.30
N VAL A 62 16.07 5.27 -0.02
CA VAL A 62 17.40 5.54 -0.60
C VAL A 62 17.95 6.88 -0.15
N GLY A 63 17.11 7.91 -0.11
CA GLY A 63 17.52 9.27 0.20
C GLY A 63 17.77 9.52 1.69
N LYS A 64 17.28 8.67 2.59
CA LYS A 64 17.48 8.71 4.04
C LYS A 64 17.20 10.07 4.66
N ARG A 65 16.26 10.80 4.07
CA ARG A 65 15.87 12.11 4.57
C ARG A 65 15.01 11.97 5.82
N ILE A 66 15.32 12.70 6.88
CA ILE A 66 14.70 12.53 8.21
C ILE A 66 13.78 13.67 8.64
N ASP A 67 13.59 14.68 7.78
CA ASP A 67 12.84 15.92 8.08
C ASP A 67 11.60 16.13 7.21
N THR A 68 11.60 15.61 5.99
CA THR A 68 10.51 15.77 5.03
C THR A 68 10.60 14.74 3.90
N TYR A 69 9.63 14.71 3.00
CA TYR A 69 9.73 13.94 1.75
C TYR A 69 10.78 14.53 0.80
N GLN A 70 11.32 13.68 -0.06
CA GLN A 70 12.15 14.12 -1.17
C GLN A 70 11.32 15.06 -2.08
N PRO A 71 11.90 16.15 -2.59
CA PRO A 71 11.19 17.14 -3.40
C PRO A 71 11.04 16.65 -4.85
N VAL A 72 10.39 15.54 -5.05
CA VAL A 72 10.14 14.94 -6.36
C VAL A 72 8.67 14.57 -6.49
N LEU A 73 8.13 14.71 -7.69
CA LEU A 73 6.78 14.33 -8.03
C LEU A 73 6.83 13.25 -9.13
N PHE A 74 6.19 12.12 -8.88
CA PHE A 74 6.02 11.07 -9.87
C PHE A 74 4.64 11.17 -10.49
N GLU A 75 4.57 11.25 -11.81
CA GLU A 75 3.32 11.33 -12.55
C GLU A 75 3.35 10.44 -13.78
N LYS A 76 2.17 10.02 -14.23
CA LYS A 76 2.04 9.36 -15.52
C LYS A 76 2.26 10.33 -16.67
N LYS A 77 2.70 9.84 -17.82
CA LYS A 77 2.64 10.63 -19.06
C LYS A 77 1.18 10.91 -19.41
N GLU A 78 0.92 12.07 -20.01
CA GLU A 78 -0.44 12.52 -20.36
C GLU A 78 -1.23 11.45 -21.16
N LYS A 79 -0.57 10.76 -22.08
CA LYS A 79 -1.19 9.74 -22.96
C LYS A 79 -1.22 8.33 -22.37
N ALA A 80 -0.77 8.13 -21.13
CA ALA A 80 -0.82 6.80 -20.51
C ALA A 80 -2.27 6.38 -20.26
N THR A 81 -2.58 5.15 -20.61
CA THR A 81 -3.92 4.56 -20.63
C THR A 81 -4.05 3.45 -19.59
N PRO A 82 -5.28 3.04 -19.21
CA PRO A 82 -5.49 2.03 -18.17
C PRO A 82 -4.72 0.72 -18.35
N PRO A 83 -4.54 0.14 -19.56
CA PRO A 83 -3.69 -1.04 -19.74
C PRO A 83 -2.24 -0.85 -19.28
N GLU A 84 -1.76 0.41 -19.23
CA GLU A 84 -0.39 0.73 -18.80
C GLU A 84 -0.30 0.95 -17.28
N TYR A 85 -1.42 1.21 -16.58
CA TYR A 85 -1.40 1.50 -15.15
C TYR A 85 -0.97 0.29 -14.32
N LEU A 86 -1.47 -0.91 -14.67
CA LEU A 86 -1.16 -2.13 -13.93
C LEU A 86 0.36 -2.45 -13.98
N PRO A 87 1.02 -2.51 -15.16
CA PRO A 87 2.47 -2.70 -15.22
C PRO A 87 3.27 -1.56 -14.59
N MET A 88 2.76 -0.31 -14.58
CA MET A 88 3.40 0.81 -13.88
C MET A 88 3.42 0.58 -12.37
N ILE A 89 2.29 0.18 -11.77
CA ILE A 89 2.18 -0.14 -10.34
C ILE A 89 3.10 -1.32 -9.99
N ALA A 90 3.04 -2.40 -10.78
CA ALA A 90 3.89 -3.56 -10.57
C ALA A 90 5.40 -3.22 -10.66
N THR A 91 5.77 -2.32 -11.57
CA THR A 91 7.16 -1.84 -11.68
C THR A 91 7.55 -1.03 -10.44
N ALA A 92 6.71 -0.12 -9.98
CA ALA A 92 6.96 0.70 -8.79
C ALA A 92 7.12 -0.17 -7.53
N ALA A 93 6.27 -1.20 -7.38
CA ALA A 93 6.37 -2.18 -6.30
C ALA A 93 7.69 -2.94 -6.32
N ARG A 94 8.16 -3.39 -7.50
CA ARG A 94 9.46 -4.06 -7.67
C ARG A 94 10.64 -3.14 -7.38
N VAL A 95 10.53 -1.84 -7.65
CA VAL A 95 11.55 -0.85 -7.26
C VAL A 95 11.62 -0.77 -5.73
N LEU A 96 10.47 -0.66 -5.05
CA LEU A 96 10.43 -0.61 -3.59
C LEU A 96 10.98 -1.90 -2.97
N GLU A 97 10.62 -3.08 -3.51
CA GLU A 97 11.20 -4.37 -3.06
C GLU A 97 12.72 -4.36 -3.12
N LYS A 98 13.30 -3.97 -4.27
CA LYS A 98 14.76 -3.93 -4.45
C LYS A 98 15.43 -2.98 -3.46
N VAL A 99 14.87 -1.79 -3.30
CA VAL A 99 15.40 -0.78 -2.40
C VAL A 99 15.34 -1.26 -0.93
N VAL A 100 14.22 -1.87 -0.52
CA VAL A 100 14.07 -2.42 0.84
C VAL A 100 15.05 -3.54 1.10
N LYS A 101 15.27 -4.42 0.12
CA LYS A 101 16.21 -5.54 0.22
C LYS A 101 17.67 -5.08 0.39
N ASP A 102 18.04 -3.98 -0.27
CA ASP A 102 19.42 -3.46 -0.27
C ASP A 102 19.67 -2.43 0.86
N ALA A 103 18.63 -2.04 1.61
CA ALA A 103 18.75 -1.06 2.68
C ALA A 103 19.50 -1.61 3.90
N ASP A 104 20.31 -0.75 4.53
CA ASP A 104 20.93 -1.07 5.81
C ASP A 104 19.88 -1.07 6.93
N PRO A 105 19.86 -2.06 7.85
CA PRO A 105 18.91 -2.09 8.96
C PRO A 105 18.90 -0.84 9.84
N SER A 106 19.99 -0.07 9.85
CA SER A 106 20.11 1.21 10.57
C SER A 106 19.53 2.40 9.79
N ASP A 107 19.23 2.24 8.50
CA ASP A 107 18.68 3.32 7.67
C ASP A 107 17.35 3.82 8.19
N ARG A 108 17.18 5.13 8.19
CA ARG A 108 15.98 5.83 8.66
C ARG A 108 15.56 6.87 7.65
N ALA A 109 14.24 7.00 7.48
CA ALA A 109 13.67 8.05 6.64
C ALA A 109 12.35 8.57 7.22
N TRP A 110 12.05 9.80 6.87
CA TRP A 110 10.86 10.50 7.34
C TRP A 110 9.60 10.02 6.59
N HIS A 111 8.51 9.92 7.33
CA HIS A 111 7.14 9.81 6.81
C HIS A 111 6.25 10.75 7.62
N ALA A 112 5.12 11.22 7.07
CA ALA A 112 4.19 12.13 7.74
C ALA A 112 3.69 11.62 9.12
N TYR A 113 3.75 10.31 9.37
CA TYR A 113 3.38 9.69 10.65
C TYR A 113 4.62 9.25 11.48
N GLY A 114 5.79 9.79 11.18
CA GLY A 114 7.01 9.58 11.96
C GLY A 114 8.16 8.93 11.17
N ILE A 115 9.33 8.89 11.77
CA ILE A 115 10.52 8.25 11.20
C ILE A 115 10.30 6.73 11.12
N SER A 116 10.70 6.12 10.00
CA SER A 116 10.61 4.69 9.78
C SER A 116 11.90 4.10 9.21
N ASP A 117 11.97 2.78 9.18
CA ASP A 117 12.99 1.99 8.50
C ASP A 117 12.47 1.41 7.18
N ALA A 118 13.33 0.74 6.42
CA ALA A 118 12.97 0.15 5.14
C ALA A 118 11.82 -0.89 5.25
N VAL A 119 11.80 -1.69 6.33
CA VAL A 119 10.73 -2.67 6.59
C VAL A 119 9.38 -1.96 6.86
N GLY A 120 9.41 -0.83 7.56
CA GLY A 120 8.23 0.00 7.76
C GLY A 120 7.69 0.58 6.46
N PHE A 121 8.57 1.06 5.58
CA PHE A 121 8.16 1.54 4.24
C PHE A 121 7.62 0.40 3.36
N ALA A 122 8.15 -0.81 3.46
CA ALA A 122 7.56 -1.98 2.81
C ALA A 122 6.14 -2.27 3.32
N ALA A 123 5.93 -2.23 4.63
CA ALA A 123 4.60 -2.41 5.22
C ALA A 123 3.61 -1.32 4.80
N MET A 124 4.05 -0.05 4.73
CA MET A 124 3.25 1.04 4.18
C MET A 124 2.90 0.77 2.71
N GLY A 125 3.86 0.33 1.89
CA GLY A 125 3.64 -0.07 0.50
C GLY A 125 2.61 -1.18 0.35
N VAL A 126 2.64 -2.20 1.22
CA VAL A 126 1.61 -3.25 1.27
C VAL A 126 0.23 -2.66 1.55
N VAL A 127 0.11 -1.75 2.52
CA VAL A 127 -1.17 -1.09 2.83
C VAL A 127 -1.67 -0.28 1.65
N GLU A 128 -0.83 0.58 1.06
CA GLU A 128 -1.20 1.41 -0.09
C GLU A 128 -1.71 0.56 -1.26
N VAL A 129 -0.96 -0.47 -1.65
CA VAL A 129 -1.35 -1.33 -2.78
C VAL A 129 -2.62 -2.12 -2.44
N SER A 130 -2.69 -2.77 -1.28
CA SER A 130 -3.82 -3.64 -0.92
C SER A 130 -5.13 -2.85 -0.74
N VAL A 131 -5.06 -1.70 -0.06
CA VAL A 131 -6.25 -0.89 0.22
C VAL A 131 -6.75 -0.22 -1.05
N HIS A 132 -5.86 0.28 -1.90
CA HIS A 132 -6.28 0.85 -3.18
C HIS A 132 -6.68 -0.21 -4.22
N THR A 133 -6.19 -1.44 -4.12
CA THR A 133 -6.79 -2.57 -4.88
C THR A 133 -8.26 -2.76 -4.52
N TYR A 134 -8.58 -2.73 -3.21
CA TYR A 134 -9.97 -2.79 -2.75
C TYR A 134 -10.80 -1.61 -3.28
N ASP A 135 -10.28 -0.39 -3.18
CA ASP A 135 -10.98 0.82 -3.64
C ASP A 135 -11.29 0.75 -5.14
N LEU A 136 -10.30 0.34 -5.95
CA LEU A 136 -10.43 0.17 -7.40
C LEU A 136 -11.39 -0.97 -7.77
N ALA A 137 -11.23 -2.15 -7.15
CA ALA A 137 -12.08 -3.31 -7.38
C ALA A 137 -13.55 -2.99 -7.07
N LYS A 138 -13.82 -2.34 -5.93
CA LYS A 138 -15.15 -1.87 -5.55
C LYS A 138 -15.75 -0.92 -6.59
N GLY A 139 -14.96 -0.03 -7.16
CA GLY A 139 -15.41 0.91 -8.19
C GLY A 139 -15.84 0.21 -9.49
N PHE A 140 -15.27 -0.94 -9.78
CA PHE A 140 -15.64 -1.78 -10.91
C PHE A 140 -16.62 -2.93 -10.56
N GLY A 141 -17.13 -2.94 -9.32
CA GLY A 141 -18.09 -3.98 -8.88
C GLY A 141 -17.44 -5.36 -8.68
N ILE A 142 -16.14 -5.41 -8.39
CA ILE A 142 -15.40 -6.64 -8.13
C ILE A 142 -15.24 -6.80 -6.62
N ASP A 143 -15.64 -7.98 -6.11
CA ASP A 143 -15.36 -8.33 -4.71
C ASP A 143 -13.89 -8.66 -4.52
N PHE A 144 -13.27 -8.04 -3.52
CA PHE A 144 -11.87 -8.23 -3.22
C PHE A 144 -11.60 -8.13 -1.72
N VAL A 145 -10.78 -9.04 -1.22
CA VAL A 145 -10.20 -9.00 0.14
C VAL A 145 -8.69 -9.19 0.01
N PRO A 146 -7.88 -8.33 0.62
CA PRO A 146 -6.41 -8.43 0.55
C PRO A 146 -5.83 -9.76 1.00
N ASN A 147 -4.70 -10.15 0.43
CA ASN A 147 -3.94 -11.33 0.81
C ASN A 147 -3.67 -11.37 2.32
N ASN A 148 -3.99 -12.50 2.97
CA ASN A 148 -3.91 -12.65 4.43
C ASN A 148 -2.50 -12.47 4.98
N GLU A 149 -1.51 -13.09 4.38
CA GLU A 149 -0.13 -13.07 4.88
C GLU A 149 0.50 -11.68 4.73
N ALA A 150 0.26 -11.01 3.59
CA ALA A 150 0.70 -9.64 3.37
C ALA A 150 0.00 -8.65 4.33
N ALA A 151 -1.30 -8.84 4.56
CA ALA A 151 -2.07 -8.05 5.51
C ALA A 151 -1.55 -8.25 6.94
N GLU A 152 -1.30 -9.49 7.36
CA GLU A 152 -0.73 -9.81 8.68
C GLU A 152 0.65 -9.15 8.88
N PHE A 153 1.52 -9.23 7.87
CA PHE A 153 2.81 -8.54 7.90
C PHE A 153 2.65 -7.04 8.13
N ALA A 154 1.78 -6.37 7.35
CA ALA A 154 1.56 -4.94 7.47
C ALA A 154 0.92 -4.54 8.82
N ILE A 155 -0.08 -5.30 9.29
CA ILE A 155 -0.75 -5.07 10.56
C ILE A 155 0.25 -5.17 11.71
N ASN A 156 1.02 -6.24 11.76
CA ASN A 156 2.00 -6.47 12.81
C ASN A 156 3.09 -5.40 12.81
N ARG A 157 3.48 -4.89 11.63
CA ARG A 157 4.57 -3.92 11.53
C ARG A 157 4.13 -2.48 11.84
N ILE A 158 2.98 -2.02 11.37
CA ILE A 158 2.62 -0.59 11.44
C ILE A 158 1.29 -0.27 12.14
N PHE A 159 0.44 -1.28 12.47
CA PHE A 159 -0.79 -1.07 13.25
C PHE A 159 -0.72 -1.61 14.68
N SER A 160 0.43 -1.99 15.14
CA SER A 160 0.70 -2.64 16.44
C SER A 160 0.31 -1.84 17.69
N GLY A 161 -0.11 -0.61 17.57
CA GLY A 161 -0.68 0.16 18.69
C GLY A 161 -2.15 -0.13 18.96
N THR A 162 -2.82 -0.89 18.10
CA THR A 162 -4.21 -1.31 18.28
C THR A 162 -4.21 -2.66 18.99
N THR A 163 -4.77 -2.72 20.19
CA THR A 163 -4.76 -3.93 21.04
C THR A 163 -6.07 -4.70 21.01
N GLU A 164 -7.15 -4.07 20.55
CA GLU A 164 -8.47 -4.68 20.46
C GLU A 164 -8.97 -4.62 19.02
N TYR A 165 -9.27 -5.77 18.46
CA TYR A 165 -9.79 -5.94 17.12
C TYR A 165 -11.21 -6.50 17.14
N PRO A 166 -12.11 -6.04 16.25
CA PRO A 166 -13.39 -6.73 16.03
C PRO A 166 -13.16 -8.18 15.62
N ALA A 167 -14.16 -9.02 15.83
CA ALA A 167 -14.14 -10.37 15.25
C ALA A 167 -14.03 -10.26 13.73
N HIS A 168 -13.10 -11.02 13.14
CA HIS A 168 -12.81 -10.99 11.70
C HIS A 168 -12.54 -12.41 11.19
N LYS A 169 -12.79 -12.62 9.90
CA LYS A 169 -12.59 -13.92 9.25
C LYS A 169 -11.20 -14.04 8.64
N SER A 170 -10.57 -12.90 8.33
CA SER A 170 -9.28 -12.86 7.66
C SER A 170 -8.48 -11.62 8.04
N GLN A 171 -7.15 -11.68 7.91
CA GLN A 171 -6.28 -10.52 8.12
C GLN A 171 -6.51 -9.44 7.06
N GLY A 172 -6.95 -9.83 5.85
CA GLY A 172 -7.34 -8.87 4.82
C GLY A 172 -8.55 -8.04 5.23
N GLU A 173 -9.61 -8.66 5.80
CA GLU A 173 -10.76 -7.91 6.34
C GLU A 173 -10.32 -6.97 7.48
N LEU A 174 -9.46 -7.46 8.39
CA LEU A 174 -8.94 -6.66 9.47
C LEU A 174 -8.14 -5.46 8.95
N LEU A 175 -7.30 -5.64 7.92
CA LEU A 175 -6.55 -4.55 7.29
C LEU A 175 -7.49 -3.49 6.70
N LEU A 176 -8.54 -3.90 5.99
CA LEU A 176 -9.54 -2.98 5.42
C LEU A 176 -10.27 -2.19 6.51
N TRP A 177 -10.60 -2.82 7.63
CA TRP A 177 -11.20 -2.13 8.77
C TRP A 177 -10.22 -1.16 9.41
N LEU A 178 -8.97 -1.57 9.64
CA LEU A 178 -7.90 -0.72 10.19
C LEU A 178 -7.65 0.51 9.33
N ALA A 179 -7.73 0.34 8.00
CA ALA A 179 -7.60 1.40 7.01
C ALA A 179 -8.93 2.15 6.74
N GLY A 180 -9.98 1.91 7.51
CA GLY A 180 -11.24 2.66 7.44
C GLY A 180 -12.06 2.40 6.17
N ARG A 181 -11.94 1.23 5.53
CA ARG A 181 -12.65 0.90 4.29
C ARG A 181 -13.97 0.17 4.51
N ILE A 182 -14.05 -0.63 5.55
CA ILE A 182 -15.25 -1.44 5.84
C ILE A 182 -15.69 -1.29 7.30
N GLU A 183 -16.97 -1.59 7.56
CA GLU A 183 -17.48 -1.99 8.86
C GLU A 183 -17.08 -3.46 9.09
N LEU A 184 -16.79 -3.84 10.31
CA LEU A 184 -16.37 -5.21 10.64
C LEU A 184 -17.10 -5.70 11.89
N SER A 185 -17.87 -6.78 11.75
CA SER A 185 -18.61 -7.42 12.84
C SER A 185 -19.48 -6.46 13.66
N GLY A 186 -20.17 -5.52 13.00
CA GLY A 186 -21.01 -4.51 13.65
C GLY A 186 -20.23 -3.33 14.27
N VAL A 187 -18.90 -3.32 14.13
CA VAL A 187 -18.07 -2.17 14.53
C VAL A 187 -17.89 -1.24 13.35
N ALA A 188 -18.27 0.02 13.51
CA ALA A 188 -18.22 1.03 12.47
C ALA A 188 -16.81 1.18 11.85
N ARG A 189 -16.77 1.68 10.63
CA ARG A 189 -15.52 2.08 9.92
C ARG A 189 -14.69 3.01 10.78
N ARG A 190 -13.40 2.79 10.86
CA ARG A 190 -12.48 3.70 11.55
C ARG A 190 -12.36 5.02 10.80
N SER A 191 -12.35 6.12 11.57
CA SER A 191 -12.04 7.45 11.06
C SER A 191 -10.76 7.98 11.72
N GLY A 192 -10.02 8.85 11.03
CA GLY A 192 -8.82 9.48 11.57
C GLY A 192 -7.70 8.49 11.97
N TRP A 193 -7.69 7.33 11.36
CA TRP A 193 -6.68 6.30 11.61
C TRP A 193 -5.29 6.74 11.11
N LYS A 194 -4.26 6.24 11.79
CA LYS A 194 -2.85 6.41 11.41
C LYS A 194 -2.11 5.13 11.70
N TRP A 195 -1.09 4.84 10.94
CA TRP A 195 -0.14 3.80 11.30
C TRP A 195 1.02 4.34 12.13
N ASN A 196 1.76 3.44 12.74
CA ASN A 196 2.97 3.74 13.48
C ASN A 196 4.18 3.11 12.76
N GLY A 197 4.93 3.92 12.02
CA GLY A 197 6.12 3.49 11.28
C GLY A 197 7.41 3.37 12.12
N VAL A 198 7.38 3.64 13.43
CA VAL A 198 8.57 3.63 14.29
C VAL A 198 9.30 2.28 14.17
N PRO A 199 10.64 2.30 13.94
CA PRO A 199 11.47 1.10 13.84
C PRO A 199 11.39 0.22 15.08
N ARG A 200 11.52 -1.10 14.90
CA ARG A 200 11.43 -2.11 15.97
C ARG A 200 12.57 -3.11 15.90
#